data_c2b0c028ffc349103107c139683e7eb8
#
_entry.id   c2b0c028ffc349103107c139683e7eb8
#
_cell.length_a   1.000
_cell.length_b   1.000
_cell.length_c   1.000
_cell.angle_alpha   90.00
_cell.angle_beta   90.00
_cell.angle_gamma   90.00
#
_symmetry.space_group_name_H-M   'P 1'
#
loop_
_entity.id
_entity.type
_entity.pdbx_description
1 polymer ?
#
loop_
_entity_poly.entity_id
_entity_poly.type
_entity_poly.pdbx_seq_one_letter_code
_entity_poly.pdbx_strand_id
1 'polypeptide(L)'
;PFYAVTVNGVSVDGELLKIPRLVWNIERGGGTILDSGTSLTVLASPAYRVVVAALSKKLAALPRVIMDPFEYCYNWTSPSTGEDLAVPVPDLAFHLAGAARLQPPAKSYVIDAAPGVKCIGVQEGEWPGVSVIGNILQQEHLWEFDTKNRRLRFMRSRCTQ
;
A
#
# COMPACT_ATOMS: atom_id res chain seq x y z
N PRO A 1 12.55 -18.73 -0.57
CA PRO A 1 12.86 -17.79 -1.66
C PRO A 1 11.85 -16.67 -1.67
N PHE A 2 12.33 -15.43 -1.80
CA PHE A 2 11.47 -14.25 -1.91
C PHE A 2 11.40 -13.80 -3.38
N TYR A 3 10.26 -13.24 -3.75
CA TYR A 3 10.09 -12.63 -5.07
C TYR A 3 10.38 -11.14 -4.97
N ALA A 4 11.59 -10.74 -5.33
CA ALA A 4 11.97 -9.33 -5.36
C ALA A 4 11.43 -8.65 -6.63
N VAL A 5 10.95 -7.44 -6.48
CA VAL A 5 10.49 -6.57 -7.57
C VAL A 5 11.22 -5.25 -7.52
N THR A 6 11.49 -4.67 -8.68
CA THR A 6 12.10 -3.35 -8.76
C THR A 6 11.02 -2.28 -8.76
N VAL A 7 10.97 -1.50 -7.68
CA VAL A 7 10.12 -0.32 -7.56
C VAL A 7 10.92 0.91 -8.03
N ASN A 8 10.33 1.71 -8.90
CA ASN A 8 10.90 2.97 -9.39
C ASN A 8 10.34 4.19 -8.63
N GLY A 9 9.20 4.03 -8.01
CA GLY A 9 8.56 5.07 -7.24
C GLY A 9 7.13 4.71 -6.84
N VAL A 10 6.53 5.58 -6.04
CA VAL A 10 5.14 5.50 -5.59
C VAL A 10 4.46 6.83 -5.88
N SER A 11 3.22 6.78 -6.33
CA SER A 11 2.40 7.98 -6.55
C SER A 11 1.08 7.91 -5.78
N VAL A 12 0.57 9.08 -5.41
CA VAL A 12 -0.76 9.27 -4.82
C VAL A 12 -1.51 10.28 -5.67
N ASP A 13 -2.70 9.94 -6.15
CA ASP A 13 -3.49 10.73 -7.11
C ASP A 13 -2.65 11.18 -8.33
N GLY A 14 -1.80 10.30 -8.84
CA GLY A 14 -0.94 10.56 -9.99
C GLY A 14 0.30 11.42 -9.69
N GLU A 15 0.45 11.95 -8.48
CA GLU A 15 1.62 12.72 -8.07
C GLU A 15 2.72 11.78 -7.55
N LEU A 16 3.87 11.78 -8.22
CA LEU A 16 5.03 10.99 -7.81
C LEU A 16 5.61 11.53 -6.51
N LEU A 17 5.71 10.66 -5.52
CA LEU A 17 6.21 11.03 -4.19
C LEU A 17 7.74 11.13 -4.17
N LYS A 18 8.26 12.06 -3.37
CA LYS A 18 9.69 12.25 -3.18
C LYS A 18 10.25 11.26 -2.16
N ILE A 19 10.48 10.03 -2.61
CA ILE A 19 11.12 8.97 -1.83
C ILE A 19 12.54 8.77 -2.33
N PRO A 20 13.57 8.71 -1.47
CA PRO A 20 14.93 8.47 -1.91
C PRO A 20 15.05 7.16 -2.69
N ARG A 21 15.69 7.18 -3.85
CA ARG A 21 15.86 5.98 -4.72
C ARG A 21 16.56 4.82 -4.02
N LEU A 22 17.43 5.13 -3.11
CA LEU A 22 18.18 4.19 -2.28
C LEU A 22 17.23 3.23 -1.53
N VAL A 23 16.02 3.68 -1.13
CA VAL A 23 15.01 2.87 -0.44
C VAL A 23 14.57 1.66 -1.28
N TRP A 24 14.60 1.79 -2.60
CA TRP A 24 14.20 0.74 -3.54
C TRP A 24 15.36 -0.12 -4.03
N ASN A 25 16.59 0.16 -3.61
CA ASN A 25 17.77 -0.53 -4.08
C ASN A 25 18.19 -1.64 -3.12
N ILE A 26 18.03 -2.90 -3.55
CA ILE A 26 18.34 -4.08 -2.75
C ILE A 26 19.84 -4.19 -2.41
N GLU A 27 20.71 -3.74 -3.31
CA GLU A 27 22.17 -3.76 -3.08
C GLU A 27 22.64 -2.72 -2.06
N ARG A 28 21.78 -1.75 -1.77
CA ARG A 28 22.02 -0.67 -0.80
C ARG A 28 21.26 -0.84 0.51
N GLY A 29 20.78 -2.06 0.78
CA GLY A 29 20.05 -2.38 2.00
C GLY A 29 18.57 -1.96 1.99
N GLY A 30 18.02 -1.67 0.81
CA GLY A 30 16.61 -1.43 0.58
C GLY A 30 15.98 -2.54 -0.26
N GLY A 31 15.11 -2.16 -1.18
CA GLY A 31 14.44 -3.06 -2.11
C GLY A 31 13.00 -3.38 -1.70
N THR A 32 12.33 -4.17 -2.52
CA THR A 32 10.94 -4.55 -2.31
C THR A 32 10.72 -6.02 -2.68
N ILE A 33 10.00 -6.72 -1.85
CA ILE A 33 9.59 -8.11 -2.08
C ILE A 33 8.06 -8.23 -2.09
N LEU A 34 7.58 -9.24 -2.81
CA LEU A 34 6.20 -9.71 -2.73
C LEU A 34 6.16 -10.87 -1.75
N ASP A 35 5.32 -10.76 -0.74
CA ASP A 35 5.13 -11.82 0.25
C ASP A 35 3.64 -12.02 0.55
N SER A 36 3.07 -13.08 0.00
CA SER A 36 1.67 -13.46 0.25
C SER A 36 1.43 -14.01 1.67
N GLY A 37 2.49 -14.34 2.40
CA GLY A 37 2.44 -14.77 3.81
C GLY A 37 2.36 -13.61 4.79
N THR A 38 2.68 -12.39 4.37
CA THR A 38 2.53 -11.16 5.17
C THR A 38 1.22 -10.49 4.82
N SER A 39 0.36 -10.23 5.80
CA SER A 39 -0.98 -9.65 5.56
C SER A 39 -0.91 -8.21 5.08
N LEU A 40 -0.32 -7.33 5.87
CA LEU A 40 -0.22 -5.90 5.55
C LEU A 40 1.06 -5.59 4.78
N THR A 41 0.99 -4.55 3.97
CA THR A 41 2.19 -3.98 3.34
C THR A 41 3.04 -3.27 4.40
N VAL A 42 4.34 -3.55 4.38
CA VAL A 42 5.34 -2.91 5.23
C VAL A 42 6.26 -2.09 4.33
N LEU A 43 6.35 -0.80 4.56
CA LEU A 43 7.28 0.07 3.83
C LEU A 43 8.47 0.43 4.71
N ALA A 44 9.67 0.36 4.15
CA ALA A 44 10.86 0.89 4.82
C ALA A 44 10.60 2.33 5.28
N SER A 45 11.06 2.67 6.49
CA SER A 45 10.70 3.92 7.19
C SER A 45 10.70 5.19 6.32
N PRO A 46 11.70 5.46 5.46
CA PRO A 46 11.66 6.65 4.62
C PRO A 46 10.52 6.66 3.59
N ALA A 47 10.15 5.49 3.06
CA ALA A 47 9.00 5.38 2.15
C ALA A 47 7.68 5.46 2.91
N TYR A 48 7.57 4.76 4.04
CA TYR A 48 6.39 4.79 4.90
C TYR A 48 5.96 6.21 5.21
N ARG A 49 6.86 7.02 5.75
CA ARG A 49 6.56 8.39 6.18
C ARG A 49 6.00 9.25 5.07
N VAL A 50 6.56 9.13 3.87
CA VAL A 50 6.13 9.92 2.71
C VAL A 50 4.77 9.45 2.19
N VAL A 51 4.57 8.13 2.09
CA VAL A 51 3.32 7.52 1.59
C VAL A 51 2.16 7.81 2.54
N VAL A 52 2.32 7.53 3.84
CA VAL A 52 1.25 7.78 4.82
C VAL A 52 0.94 9.26 4.98
N ALA A 53 1.93 10.15 4.90
CA ALA A 53 1.69 11.59 4.91
C ALA A 53 0.85 12.04 3.70
N ALA A 54 1.13 11.50 2.51
CA ALA A 54 0.38 11.83 1.31
C ALA A 54 -1.08 11.31 1.39
N LEU A 55 -1.29 10.09 1.87
CA LEU A 55 -2.62 9.51 2.06
C LEU A 55 -3.40 10.24 3.16
N SER A 56 -2.80 10.46 4.32
CA SER A 56 -3.45 11.11 5.46
C SER A 56 -3.84 12.55 5.18
N LYS A 57 -3.06 13.27 4.39
CA LYS A 57 -3.39 14.62 3.96
C LYS A 57 -4.70 14.68 3.18
N LYS A 58 -4.96 13.67 2.35
CA LYS A 58 -6.21 13.57 1.57
C LYS A 58 -7.42 13.15 2.42
N LEU A 59 -7.17 12.51 3.56
CA LEU A 59 -8.19 12.06 4.50
C LEU A 59 -8.35 13.02 5.70
N ALA A 60 -7.69 14.17 5.68
CA ALA A 60 -7.63 15.12 6.81
C ALA A 60 -8.99 15.70 7.24
N ALA A 61 -10.01 15.64 6.39
CA ALA A 61 -11.36 16.06 6.73
C ALA A 61 -12.10 15.09 7.66
N LEU A 62 -11.62 13.84 7.78
CA LEU A 62 -12.22 12.83 8.63
C LEU A 62 -11.68 12.93 10.06
N PRO A 63 -12.55 12.74 11.09
CA PRO A 63 -12.09 12.69 12.47
C PRO A 63 -11.12 11.53 12.71
N ARG A 64 -10.00 11.83 13.36
CA ARG A 64 -9.00 10.82 13.74
C ARG A 64 -9.51 9.95 14.89
N VAL A 65 -9.14 8.67 14.83
CA VAL A 65 -9.39 7.68 15.88
C VAL A 65 -8.07 7.05 16.26
N ILE A 66 -7.87 6.73 17.52
CA ILE A 66 -6.70 5.98 17.99
C ILE A 66 -7.07 4.49 17.99
N MET A 67 -6.32 3.69 17.25
CA MET A 67 -6.56 2.25 17.16
C MET A 67 -5.25 1.50 16.87
N ASP A 68 -4.68 0.90 17.91
CA ASP A 68 -3.49 0.06 17.74
C ASP A 68 -3.78 -1.16 16.84
N PRO A 69 -2.84 -1.60 16.01
CA PRO A 69 -1.46 -1.08 15.87
C PRO A 69 -1.30 -0.01 14.77
N PHE A 70 -2.38 0.60 14.30
CA PHE A 70 -2.35 1.53 13.18
C PHE A 70 -2.12 2.97 13.67
N GLU A 71 -1.23 3.68 12.97
CA GLU A 71 -0.94 5.08 13.30
C GLU A 71 -2.04 6.04 12.80
N TYR A 72 -2.65 5.72 11.65
CA TYR A 72 -3.64 6.59 10.99
C TYR A 72 -4.97 5.87 10.81
N CYS A 73 -5.90 6.15 11.72
CA CYS A 73 -7.27 5.67 11.66
C CYS A 73 -8.27 6.83 11.68
N TYR A 74 -9.43 6.61 11.11
CA TYR A 74 -10.46 7.62 10.92
C TYR A 74 -11.84 7.08 11.22
N ASN A 75 -12.68 7.91 11.82
CA ASN A 75 -14.11 7.64 11.88
C ASN A 75 -14.72 7.89 10.50
N TRP A 76 -15.28 6.84 9.93
CA TRP A 76 -15.88 6.86 8.59
C TRP A 76 -17.40 6.92 8.62
N THR A 77 -18.00 7.08 9.81
CA THR A 77 -19.45 7.06 10.00
C THR A 77 -20.02 8.46 9.99
N SER A 78 -21.14 8.63 9.30
CA SER A 78 -21.91 9.87 9.33
C SER A 78 -22.52 10.11 10.71
N PRO A 79 -22.30 11.25 11.36
CA PRO A 79 -22.91 11.56 12.64
C PRO A 79 -24.43 11.60 12.60
N SER A 80 -25.02 11.87 11.44
CA SER A 80 -26.47 12.04 11.28
C SER A 80 -27.21 10.75 10.92
N THR A 81 -26.58 9.85 10.16
CA THR A 81 -27.24 8.63 9.66
C THR A 81 -26.67 7.35 10.24
N GLY A 82 -25.46 7.38 10.80
CA GLY A 82 -24.73 6.20 11.24
C GLY A 82 -24.21 5.33 10.11
N GLU A 83 -24.38 5.78 8.86
CA GLU A 83 -23.90 5.08 7.66
C GLU A 83 -22.48 5.49 7.31
N ASP A 84 -21.80 4.66 6.51
CA ASP A 84 -20.45 4.97 6.00
C ASP A 84 -20.47 6.21 5.11
N LEU A 85 -19.51 7.09 5.35
CA LEU A 85 -19.32 8.29 4.54
C LEU A 85 -18.77 7.93 3.17
N ALA A 86 -19.35 8.51 2.13
CA ALA A 86 -18.87 8.43 0.74
C ALA A 86 -17.66 9.38 0.54
N VAL A 87 -16.55 9.08 1.18
CA VAL A 87 -15.31 9.87 1.05
C VAL A 87 -14.42 9.26 -0.03
N PRO A 88 -13.97 10.05 -1.00
CA PRO A 88 -13.03 9.55 -2.00
C PRO A 88 -11.69 9.22 -1.34
N VAL A 89 -11.22 7.98 -1.57
CA VAL A 89 -9.89 7.54 -1.15
C VAL A 89 -8.91 7.87 -2.27
N PRO A 90 -7.76 8.51 -1.98
CA PRO A 90 -6.77 8.84 -2.99
C PRO A 90 -6.19 7.58 -3.63
N ASP A 91 -5.94 7.63 -4.94
CA ASP A 91 -5.35 6.53 -5.69
C ASP A 91 -3.89 6.33 -5.31
N LEU A 92 -3.53 5.10 -4.94
CA LEU A 92 -2.16 4.69 -4.67
C LEU A 92 -1.63 3.84 -5.83
N ALA A 93 -0.45 4.13 -6.32
CA ALA A 93 0.20 3.31 -7.35
C ALA A 93 1.69 3.11 -7.07
N PHE A 94 2.14 1.87 -7.27
CA PHE A 94 3.55 1.49 -7.29
C PHE A 94 4.02 1.41 -8.75
N HIS A 95 5.04 2.18 -9.09
CA HIS A 95 5.65 2.17 -10.41
C HIS A 95 6.80 1.16 -10.41
N LEU A 96 6.66 0.12 -11.24
CA LEU A 96 7.59 -0.99 -11.28
C LEU A 96 8.46 -0.93 -12.55
N ALA A 97 9.55 -1.69 -12.57
CA ALA A 97 10.38 -1.85 -13.74
C ALA A 97 9.57 -2.37 -14.94
N GLY A 98 10.00 -2.03 -16.16
CA GLY A 98 9.28 -2.41 -17.37
C GLY A 98 8.00 -1.62 -17.61
N ALA A 99 7.90 -0.41 -17.07
CA ALA A 99 6.70 0.44 -17.13
C ALA A 99 5.42 -0.20 -16.56
N ALA A 100 5.55 -1.23 -15.73
CA ALA A 100 4.43 -1.84 -15.03
C ALA A 100 3.96 -0.94 -13.88
N ARG A 101 2.66 -0.96 -13.63
CA ARG A 101 2.03 -0.15 -12.59
C ARG A 101 1.07 -1.01 -11.78
N LEU A 102 1.37 -1.18 -10.50
CA LEU A 102 0.46 -1.80 -9.55
C LEU A 102 -0.40 -0.72 -8.91
N GLN A 103 -1.69 -0.77 -9.19
CA GLN A 103 -2.68 0.14 -8.63
C GLN A 103 -3.76 -0.68 -7.91
N PRO A 104 -3.56 -0.97 -6.61
CA PRO A 104 -4.52 -1.74 -5.83
C PRO A 104 -5.83 -0.98 -5.63
N PRO A 105 -6.95 -1.67 -5.40
CA PRO A 105 -8.20 -1.01 -5.02
C PRO A 105 -8.06 -0.34 -3.65
N ALA A 106 -8.82 0.72 -3.43
CA ALA A 106 -8.77 1.53 -2.20
C ALA A 106 -8.89 0.69 -0.91
N LYS A 107 -9.77 -0.33 -0.91
CA LYS A 107 -9.97 -1.26 0.22
C LYS A 107 -8.72 -2.05 0.62
N SER A 108 -7.69 -2.08 -0.24
CA SER A 108 -6.43 -2.81 0.03
C SER A 108 -5.42 -1.97 0.81
N TYR A 109 -5.61 -0.66 0.94
CA TYR A 109 -4.70 0.21 1.69
C TYR A 109 -5.41 1.21 2.62
N VAL A 110 -6.73 1.38 2.48
CA VAL A 110 -7.60 1.99 3.50
C VAL A 110 -8.56 0.90 3.93
N ILE A 111 -8.21 0.22 5.00
CA ILE A 111 -8.83 -1.05 5.42
C ILE A 111 -9.85 -0.84 6.54
N ASP A 112 -10.86 -1.69 6.58
CA ASP A 112 -11.82 -1.74 7.68
C ASP A 112 -11.14 -2.35 8.92
N ALA A 113 -10.98 -1.54 9.96
CA ALA A 113 -10.34 -1.97 11.21
C ALA A 113 -11.36 -2.30 12.31
N ALA A 114 -12.50 -1.62 12.32
CA ALA A 114 -13.63 -1.86 13.19
C ALA A 114 -14.91 -1.29 12.54
N PRO A 115 -16.11 -1.59 13.05
CA PRO A 115 -17.33 -0.96 12.54
C PRO A 115 -17.24 0.56 12.53
N GLY A 116 -17.38 1.17 11.34
CA GLY A 116 -17.29 2.60 11.13
C GLY A 116 -15.88 3.21 11.26
N VAL A 117 -14.83 2.38 11.37
CA VAL A 117 -13.45 2.84 11.47
C VAL A 117 -12.59 2.22 10.37
N LYS A 118 -11.94 3.07 9.58
CA LYS A 118 -10.97 2.64 8.57
C LYS A 118 -9.59 3.21 8.90
N CYS A 119 -8.57 2.40 8.64
CA CYS A 119 -7.18 2.75 8.90
C CYS A 119 -6.35 2.67 7.61
N ILE A 120 -5.28 3.46 7.54
CA ILE A 120 -4.24 3.25 6.52
C ILE A 120 -3.53 1.95 6.87
N GLY A 121 -3.74 0.91 6.05
CA GLY A 121 -3.27 -0.45 6.26
C GLY A 121 -1.85 -0.67 5.76
N VAL A 122 -0.95 0.24 6.10
CA VAL A 122 0.48 0.17 5.80
C VAL A 122 1.24 0.31 7.11
N GLN A 123 2.24 -0.52 7.32
CA GLN A 123 3.07 -0.51 8.52
C GLN A 123 4.47 0.06 8.23
N GLU A 124 5.05 0.70 9.24
CA GLU A 124 6.42 1.17 9.18
C GLU A 124 7.39 -0.01 9.38
N GLY A 125 8.30 -0.18 8.44
CA GLY A 125 9.40 -1.13 8.52
C GLY A 125 10.71 -0.44 8.90
N GLU A 126 11.71 -1.25 9.19
CA GLU A 126 13.04 -0.78 9.52
C GLU A 126 13.74 -0.13 8.32
N TRP A 127 14.73 0.72 8.62
CA TRP A 127 15.66 1.26 7.65
C TRP A 127 17.08 1.27 8.23
N PRO A 128 18.08 0.71 7.49
CA PRO A 128 17.99 -0.07 6.25
C PRO A 128 17.12 -1.32 6.40
N GLY A 129 16.39 -1.66 5.34
CA GLY A 129 15.48 -2.81 5.31
C GLY A 129 14.65 -2.83 4.04
N VAL A 130 14.13 -3.99 3.71
CA VAL A 130 13.29 -4.20 2.53
C VAL A 130 11.83 -3.82 2.83
N SER A 131 11.17 -3.25 1.84
CA SER A 131 9.72 -3.11 1.85
C SER A 131 9.05 -4.41 1.42
N VAL A 132 7.87 -4.68 1.96
CA VAL A 132 7.09 -5.88 1.67
C VAL A 132 5.72 -5.48 1.15
N ILE A 133 5.40 -5.88 -0.07
CA ILE A 133 4.04 -5.80 -0.59
C ILE A 133 3.30 -7.03 -0.08
N GLY A 134 2.43 -6.81 0.90
CA GLY A 134 1.70 -7.87 1.59
C GLY A 134 0.49 -8.39 0.82
N ASN A 135 -0.11 -9.43 1.35
CA ASN A 135 -1.23 -10.16 0.76
C ASN A 135 -2.42 -9.26 0.40
N ILE A 136 -2.83 -8.39 1.31
CA ILE A 136 -4.02 -7.54 1.12
C ILE A 136 -3.83 -6.58 -0.07
N LEU A 137 -2.62 -6.07 -0.26
CA LEU A 137 -2.31 -5.20 -1.40
C LEU A 137 -2.24 -5.97 -2.73
N GLN A 138 -1.99 -7.27 -2.68
CA GLN A 138 -1.93 -8.14 -3.85
C GLN A 138 -3.32 -8.62 -4.32
N GLN A 139 -4.37 -8.46 -3.51
CA GLN A 139 -5.73 -8.87 -3.84
C GLN A 139 -6.27 -8.16 -5.08
N GLU A 140 -7.29 -8.74 -5.70
CA GLU A 140 -7.92 -8.26 -6.93
C GLU A 140 -6.96 -8.21 -8.13
N HIS A 141 -5.93 -9.08 -8.10
CA HIS A 141 -4.98 -9.28 -9.19
C HIS A 141 -4.71 -10.76 -9.40
N LEU A 142 -4.58 -11.15 -10.67
CA LEU A 142 -3.99 -12.42 -11.05
C LEU A 142 -2.47 -12.22 -11.17
N TRP A 143 -1.71 -13.07 -10.50
CA TRP A 143 -0.26 -13.03 -10.47
C TRP A 143 0.34 -14.25 -11.15
N GLU A 144 1.30 -14.05 -12.04
CA GLU A 144 2.07 -15.09 -12.70
C GLU A 144 3.56 -14.94 -12.38
N PHE A 145 4.13 -15.93 -11.72
CA PHE A 145 5.55 -15.97 -11.35
C PHE A 145 6.29 -16.92 -12.29
N ASP A 146 6.85 -16.38 -13.36
CA ASP A 146 7.67 -17.14 -14.32
C ASP A 146 9.13 -17.10 -13.84
N THR A 147 9.46 -18.00 -12.92
CA THR A 147 10.79 -18.09 -12.31
C THR A 147 11.88 -18.50 -13.30
N LYS A 148 11.52 -19.28 -14.34
CA LYS A 148 12.45 -19.73 -15.38
C LYS A 148 12.97 -18.55 -16.20
N ASN A 149 12.08 -17.60 -16.54
CA ASN A 149 12.43 -16.42 -17.32
C ASN A 149 12.65 -15.16 -16.47
N ARG A 150 12.62 -15.29 -15.14
CA ARG A 150 12.74 -14.18 -14.18
C ARG A 150 11.75 -13.06 -14.48
N ARG A 151 10.50 -13.44 -14.73
CA ARG A 151 9.41 -12.51 -15.05
C ARG A 151 8.29 -12.63 -14.05
N LEU A 152 7.79 -11.48 -13.65
CA LEU A 152 6.56 -11.34 -12.91
C LEU A 152 5.55 -10.64 -13.83
N ARG A 153 4.37 -11.22 -13.95
CA ARG A 153 3.23 -10.58 -14.63
C ARG A 153 2.08 -10.49 -13.66
N PHE A 154 1.31 -9.44 -13.79
CA PHE A 154 0.07 -9.31 -13.05
C PHE A 154 -0.94 -8.52 -13.87
N MET A 155 -2.20 -8.80 -13.61
CA MET A 155 -3.32 -8.09 -14.22
C MET A 155 -4.44 -7.97 -13.20
N ARG A 156 -5.20 -6.90 -13.29
CA ARG A 156 -6.38 -6.73 -12.45
C ARG A 156 -7.38 -7.83 -12.74
N SER A 157 -7.87 -8.47 -11.70
CA SER A 157 -8.86 -9.55 -11.78
C SER A 157 -9.79 -9.43 -10.58
N ARG A 158 -11.08 -9.59 -10.80
CA ARG A 158 -12.03 -9.62 -9.70
C ARG A 158 -11.97 -10.98 -9.04
N CYS A 159 -11.68 -11.00 -7.74
CA CYS A 159 -11.86 -12.20 -6.92
C CYS A 159 -13.35 -12.31 -6.59
N THR A 160 -14.15 -12.71 -7.55
CA THR A 160 -15.56 -13.01 -7.31
C THR A 160 -15.70 -14.42 -6.77
N GLN A 161 -16.44 -14.53 -5.68
CA GLN A 161 -17.09 -15.79 -5.31
C GLN A 161 -18.30 -16.02 -6.19
#